data_a7689cfc6b6d1a855ff91e65fd6405c3
#
_entry.id   a7689cfc6b6d1a855ff91e65fd6405c3
#
_cell.length_a   1.000
_cell.length_b   1.000
_cell.length_c   1.000
_cell.angle_alpha   90.00
_cell.angle_beta   90.00
_cell.angle_gamma   90.00
#
_symmetry.space_group_name_H-M   'P 1'
#
loop_
_entity.id
_entity.type
_entity.pdbx_description
1 polymer ?
#
loop_
_entity_poly.entity_id
_entity_poly.type
_entity_poly.pdbx_seq_one_letter_code
_entity_poly.pdbx_strand_id
1 'polypeptide(L)'
;MNSWRDNVRKVEPYTPGEQPKEEGVIKLNTNENPYPPSDKIKQAMSGIKNLRKYPDPAATKLVEAIASYHGFDKEEVFVGVGSDDVLAVAFMTFFNGKKAIFFPDITYSFYPVWAELFGIPYEKKAVNDAFEIQKEDYYVENGGVVFPNPNAPTGAFLSLEVVEDIIQHNQDVVVIVDEAYIDFGGDTAKELTRKYDNVLVVQTYSKSRSLAGLRIGYAIGNKELIKAMNDVKYSYNSYTMNEPSIVLGTAVLEDEEYFQETRNKIIDTREWFQIEMRKIGFSFADSKANFIFATHESVSAKEIFEAAKKAKIYVRYFDQPRINNYLRITIGTRDEMETLLDFLKEFTATK
;
A
#
# COMPACT_ATOMS: atom_id res chain seq x y z
N MET A 1 -23.13 30.47 24.98
CA MET A 1 -22.58 30.84 23.66
C MET A 1 -21.81 29.62 23.18
N ASN A 2 -22.21 29.01 22.07
CA ASN A 2 -21.44 27.89 21.51
C ASN A 2 -20.09 28.43 20.99
N SER A 3 -19.01 27.84 21.48
CA SER A 3 -17.66 28.16 21.03
C SER A 3 -17.41 27.53 19.64
N TRP A 4 -16.58 28.16 18.79
CA TRP A 4 -16.10 27.52 17.56
C TRP A 4 -15.44 26.15 17.82
N ARG A 5 -14.94 25.95 19.03
CA ARG A 5 -14.33 24.67 19.48
C ARG A 5 -15.34 23.52 19.50
N ASP A 6 -16.63 23.81 19.67
CA ASP A 6 -17.71 22.81 19.69
C ASP A 6 -18.00 22.30 18.26
N ASN A 7 -17.60 23.10 17.25
CA ASN A 7 -17.79 22.79 15.82
C ASN A 7 -16.54 22.19 15.15
N VAL A 8 -15.44 21.97 15.91
CA VAL A 8 -14.25 21.32 15.37
C VAL A 8 -14.51 19.83 15.24
N ARG A 9 -14.25 19.27 14.03
CA ARG A 9 -14.33 17.83 13.81
C ARG A 9 -13.30 17.10 14.68
N LYS A 10 -13.77 16.16 15.49
CA LYS A 10 -12.91 15.32 16.31
C LYS A 10 -12.56 14.09 15.50
N VAL A 11 -11.27 13.87 15.29
CA VAL A 11 -10.73 12.70 14.58
C VAL A 11 -9.50 12.18 15.30
N GLU A 12 -9.27 10.89 15.24
CA GLU A 12 -8.00 10.28 15.64
C GLU A 12 -7.13 10.11 14.37
N PRO A 13 -6.04 10.89 14.23
CA PRO A 13 -5.26 10.87 13.01
C PRO A 13 -4.39 9.62 12.92
N TYR A 14 -4.08 9.21 11.69
CA TYR A 14 -3.08 8.18 11.42
C TYR A 14 -1.71 8.57 11.98
N THR A 15 -1.02 7.61 12.61
CA THR A 15 0.34 7.78 13.09
C THR A 15 1.34 7.21 12.07
N PRO A 16 2.09 8.06 11.34
CA PRO A 16 3.06 7.61 10.36
C PRO A 16 4.22 6.85 11.00
N GLY A 17 4.92 6.06 10.19
CA GLY A 17 6.17 5.43 10.60
C GLY A 17 7.25 6.47 10.93
N GLU A 18 8.12 6.14 11.88
CA GLU A 18 9.24 7.00 12.27
C GLU A 18 10.13 7.32 11.06
N GLN A 19 10.51 8.59 10.94
CA GLN A 19 11.43 9.10 9.92
C GLN A 19 12.73 9.50 10.61
N PRO A 20 13.77 8.62 10.65
CA PRO A 20 15.04 8.94 11.26
C PRO A 20 15.72 10.10 10.53
N LYS A 21 16.30 11.02 11.29
CA LYS A 21 17.04 12.18 10.78
C LYS A 21 18.56 12.00 10.87
N GLU A 22 18.99 10.92 11.47
CA GLU A 22 20.41 10.59 11.65
C GLU A 22 21.01 10.08 10.33
N GLU A 23 22.30 10.32 10.15
CA GLU A 23 23.07 9.75 9.04
C GLU A 23 23.54 8.32 9.37
N GLY A 24 23.75 7.53 8.31
CA GLY A 24 24.25 6.16 8.45
C GLY A 24 23.24 5.18 9.06
N VAL A 25 21.94 5.43 8.88
CA VAL A 25 20.88 4.53 9.32
C VAL A 25 20.50 3.53 8.23
N ILE A 26 20.15 2.32 8.63
CA ILE A 26 19.49 1.34 7.77
C ILE A 26 17.97 1.45 8.01
N LYS A 27 17.24 1.97 7.00
CA LYS A 27 15.81 2.32 7.12
C LYS A 27 14.91 1.26 6.48
N LEU A 28 14.39 0.35 7.30
CA LEU A 28 13.57 -0.81 6.89
C LEU A 28 12.15 -0.78 7.52
N ASN A 29 11.57 0.41 7.73
CA ASN A 29 10.32 0.55 8.51
C ASN A 29 9.11 1.07 7.72
N THR A 30 9.27 1.61 6.51
CA THR A 30 8.19 2.26 5.76
C THR A 30 7.95 1.68 4.35
N ASN A 31 8.52 0.51 4.06
CA ASN A 31 8.33 -0.23 2.82
C ASN A 31 8.72 0.57 1.56
N GLU A 32 9.76 1.39 1.67
CA GLU A 32 10.34 2.10 0.53
C GLU A 32 11.17 1.14 -0.33
N ASN A 33 11.30 1.46 -1.60
CA ASN A 33 12.19 0.74 -2.50
C ASN A 33 13.64 1.13 -2.19
N PRO A 34 14.57 0.19 -1.97
CA PRO A 34 15.97 0.51 -1.67
C PRO A 34 16.74 1.03 -2.89
N TYR A 35 16.22 0.82 -4.09
CA TYR A 35 16.86 1.27 -5.32
C TYR A 35 16.31 2.63 -5.75
N PRO A 36 17.15 3.60 -6.15
CA PRO A 36 16.70 4.90 -6.63
C PRO A 36 15.93 4.78 -7.95
N PRO A 37 15.18 5.81 -8.36
CA PRO A 37 14.66 5.90 -9.71
C PRO A 37 15.78 5.86 -10.76
N SER A 38 15.47 5.36 -11.96
CA SER A 38 16.44 5.23 -13.05
C SER A 38 16.97 6.56 -13.56
N ASP A 39 18.04 6.51 -14.35
CA ASP A 39 18.60 7.71 -14.98
C ASP A 39 17.66 8.35 -16.00
N LYS A 40 16.72 7.60 -16.61
CA LYS A 40 15.67 8.17 -17.45
C LYS A 40 14.78 9.14 -16.66
N ILE A 41 14.47 8.84 -15.41
CA ILE A 41 13.71 9.73 -14.53
C ILE A 41 14.49 11.01 -14.22
N LYS A 42 15.80 10.92 -13.99
CA LYS A 42 16.67 12.09 -13.79
C LYS A 42 16.70 12.98 -15.04
N GLN A 43 16.74 12.39 -16.23
CA GLN A 43 16.69 13.14 -17.50
C GLN A 43 15.32 13.79 -17.69
N ALA A 44 14.22 13.09 -17.46
CA ALA A 44 12.86 13.65 -17.56
C ALA A 44 12.67 14.83 -16.57
N MET A 45 13.24 14.75 -15.37
CA MET A 45 13.20 15.82 -14.37
C MET A 45 13.84 17.13 -14.91
N SER A 46 14.93 17.04 -15.66
CA SER A 46 15.60 18.21 -16.26
C SER A 46 14.74 18.91 -17.33
N GLY A 47 13.75 18.23 -17.88
CA GLY A 47 12.78 18.74 -18.84
C GLY A 47 11.66 19.59 -18.24
N ILE A 48 11.47 19.59 -16.93
CA ILE A 48 10.42 20.33 -16.23
C ILE A 48 10.83 21.81 -16.11
N LYS A 49 10.33 22.66 -17.00
CA LYS A 49 10.79 24.06 -17.11
C LYS A 49 9.83 25.10 -16.57
N ASN A 50 8.55 24.77 -16.42
CA ASN A 50 7.54 25.81 -16.20
C ASN A 50 6.52 25.44 -15.14
N LEU A 51 6.85 25.74 -13.87
CA LEU A 51 5.98 25.46 -12.72
C LEU A 51 5.03 26.62 -12.36
N ARG A 52 5.00 27.70 -13.15
CA ARG A 52 4.12 28.86 -12.88
C ARG A 52 2.67 28.66 -13.35
N LYS A 53 2.42 27.67 -14.17
CA LYS A 53 1.08 27.35 -14.68
C LYS A 53 0.50 26.17 -13.89
N TYR A 54 -0.81 26.15 -13.76
CA TYR A 54 -1.48 24.95 -13.28
C TYR A 54 -1.21 23.78 -14.22
N PRO A 55 -1.02 22.56 -13.68
CA PRO A 55 -0.92 21.36 -14.49
C PRO A 55 -2.29 21.00 -15.12
N ASP A 56 -2.29 20.02 -16.01
CA ASP A 56 -3.53 19.46 -16.53
C ASP A 56 -4.36 18.83 -15.39
N PRO A 57 -5.57 19.32 -15.10
CA PRO A 57 -6.41 18.80 -14.01
C PRO A 57 -6.82 17.35 -14.20
N ALA A 58 -6.90 16.88 -15.44
CA ALA A 58 -7.19 15.47 -15.78
C ALA A 58 -5.94 14.59 -15.74
N ALA A 59 -4.72 15.17 -15.62
CA ALA A 59 -3.46 14.46 -15.73
C ALA A 59 -3.40 13.53 -16.94
N THR A 60 -3.95 13.98 -18.09
CA THR A 60 -4.26 13.18 -19.28
C THR A 60 -3.10 12.30 -19.72
N LYS A 61 -1.88 12.86 -19.79
CA LYS A 61 -0.69 12.10 -20.21
C LYS A 61 -0.38 10.92 -19.29
N LEU A 62 -0.51 11.12 -17.98
CA LEU A 62 -0.26 10.07 -16.99
C LEU A 62 -1.37 9.00 -17.05
N VAL A 63 -2.63 9.42 -17.14
CA VAL A 63 -3.78 8.52 -17.28
C VAL A 63 -3.66 7.67 -18.54
N GLU A 64 -3.36 8.28 -19.69
CA GLU A 64 -3.17 7.57 -20.95
C GLU A 64 -1.97 6.60 -20.92
N ALA A 65 -0.88 6.98 -20.27
CA ALA A 65 0.28 6.11 -20.10
C ALA A 65 -0.03 4.90 -19.21
N ILE A 66 -0.72 5.09 -18.07
CA ILE A 66 -1.14 3.99 -17.19
C ILE A 66 -2.13 3.07 -17.92
N ALA A 67 -3.11 3.63 -18.58
CA ALA A 67 -4.10 2.88 -19.37
C ALA A 67 -3.42 2.01 -20.43
N SER A 68 -2.54 2.61 -21.22
CA SER A 68 -1.76 1.89 -22.24
C SER A 68 -0.89 0.80 -21.66
N TYR A 69 -0.18 1.08 -20.54
CA TYR A 69 0.68 0.11 -19.88
C TYR A 69 -0.07 -1.12 -19.38
N HIS A 70 -1.29 -0.93 -18.88
CA HIS A 70 -2.13 -2.02 -18.38
C HIS A 70 -3.09 -2.62 -19.42
N GLY A 71 -3.21 -2.01 -20.60
CA GLY A 71 -4.12 -2.46 -21.67
C GLY A 71 -5.59 -2.13 -21.41
N PHE A 72 -5.88 -0.99 -20.75
CA PHE A 72 -7.21 -0.47 -20.48
C PHE A 72 -7.50 0.82 -21.25
N ASP A 73 -8.76 1.25 -21.31
CA ASP A 73 -9.14 2.56 -21.79
C ASP A 73 -8.82 3.63 -20.72
N LYS A 74 -8.56 4.85 -21.14
CA LYS A 74 -8.26 5.95 -20.20
C LYS A 74 -9.43 6.29 -19.27
N GLU A 75 -10.65 6.03 -19.71
CA GLU A 75 -11.88 6.18 -18.91
C GLU A 75 -12.00 5.14 -17.81
N GLU A 76 -11.18 4.09 -17.81
CA GLU A 76 -11.11 3.03 -16.80
C GLU A 76 -9.99 3.28 -15.76
N VAL A 77 -9.28 4.42 -15.87
CA VAL A 77 -8.15 4.77 -15.01
C VAL A 77 -8.40 6.09 -14.27
N PHE A 78 -8.24 6.06 -12.95
CA PHE A 78 -8.24 7.24 -12.09
C PHE A 78 -6.84 7.46 -11.51
N VAL A 79 -6.37 8.70 -11.37
CA VAL A 79 -5.10 9.05 -10.73
C VAL A 79 -5.29 10.01 -9.56
N GLY A 80 -4.49 9.83 -8.50
CA GLY A 80 -4.50 10.67 -7.30
C GLY A 80 -3.11 10.82 -6.66
N VAL A 81 -3.02 11.62 -5.61
CA VAL A 81 -1.78 11.97 -4.90
C VAL A 81 -1.36 10.84 -3.96
N GLY A 82 -0.94 9.71 -4.53
CA GLY A 82 -0.69 8.44 -3.87
C GLY A 82 -1.96 7.62 -3.72
N SER A 83 -1.80 6.31 -3.41
CA SER A 83 -2.95 5.43 -3.17
C SER A 83 -3.81 5.89 -1.99
N ASP A 84 -3.25 6.62 -1.03
CA ASP A 84 -4.01 7.21 0.08
C ASP A 84 -5.10 8.17 -0.41
N ASP A 85 -4.77 9.06 -1.35
CA ASP A 85 -5.74 9.97 -1.96
C ASP A 85 -6.77 9.21 -2.80
N VAL A 86 -6.32 8.25 -3.60
CA VAL A 86 -7.20 7.38 -4.41
C VAL A 86 -8.21 6.65 -3.54
N LEU A 87 -7.75 6.04 -2.45
CA LEU A 87 -8.61 5.32 -1.50
C LEU A 87 -9.55 6.28 -0.76
N ALA A 88 -9.05 7.43 -0.30
CA ALA A 88 -9.90 8.43 0.36
C ALA A 88 -11.01 8.94 -0.57
N VAL A 89 -10.70 9.21 -1.85
CA VAL A 89 -11.71 9.59 -2.85
C VAL A 89 -12.69 8.44 -3.08
N ALA A 90 -12.23 7.19 -3.17
CA ALA A 90 -13.11 6.03 -3.31
C ALA A 90 -14.05 5.86 -2.11
N PHE A 91 -13.56 6.03 -0.87
CA PHE A 91 -14.40 6.01 0.34
C PHE A 91 -15.46 7.11 0.30
N MET A 92 -15.09 8.34 -0.04
CA MET A 92 -16.05 9.46 -0.19
C MET A 92 -17.07 9.19 -1.30
N THR A 93 -16.68 8.48 -2.36
CA THR A 93 -17.54 8.26 -3.52
C THR A 93 -18.55 7.14 -3.28
N PHE A 94 -18.13 6.01 -2.73
CA PHE A 94 -18.90 4.77 -2.79
C PHE A 94 -19.56 4.38 -1.46
N PHE A 95 -19.04 4.83 -0.32
CA PHE A 95 -19.47 4.34 0.99
C PHE A 95 -20.38 5.31 1.75
N ASN A 96 -21.40 5.85 1.07
CA ASN A 96 -22.33 6.83 1.62
C ASN A 96 -23.63 6.22 2.16
N GLY A 97 -23.70 4.89 2.24
CA GLY A 97 -24.86 4.15 2.72
C GLY A 97 -24.92 4.06 4.25
N LYS A 98 -25.99 3.40 4.74
CA LYS A 98 -26.16 3.15 6.19
C LYS A 98 -25.56 1.82 6.64
N LYS A 99 -25.26 0.91 5.71
CA LYS A 99 -24.67 -0.39 6.02
C LYS A 99 -23.18 -0.24 6.26
N ALA A 100 -22.66 -1.02 7.20
CA ALA A 100 -21.24 -1.02 7.49
C ALA A 100 -20.40 -1.58 6.31
N ILE A 101 -19.29 -0.91 5.99
CA ILE A 101 -18.29 -1.48 5.11
C ILE A 101 -17.42 -2.48 5.87
N PHE A 102 -16.87 -3.48 5.19
CA PHE A 102 -16.04 -4.52 5.78
C PHE A 102 -14.59 -4.42 5.34
N PHE A 103 -13.68 -4.58 6.29
CA PHE A 103 -12.25 -4.75 6.03
C PHE A 103 -11.60 -5.59 7.15
N PRO A 104 -10.41 -6.18 6.93
CA PRO A 104 -9.75 -7.00 7.94
C PRO A 104 -9.41 -6.21 9.21
N ASP A 105 -9.39 -6.86 10.37
CA ASP A 105 -9.05 -6.24 11.64
C ASP A 105 -7.54 -5.92 11.76
N ILE A 106 -6.69 -6.76 11.14
CA ILE A 106 -5.24 -6.53 11.03
C ILE A 106 -4.94 -6.23 9.55
N THR A 107 -4.90 -4.94 9.23
CA THR A 107 -4.78 -4.44 7.86
C THR A 107 -4.17 -3.04 7.82
N TYR A 108 -4.25 -2.36 6.67
CA TYR A 108 -3.80 -0.99 6.52
C TYR A 108 -4.60 -0.05 7.44
N SER A 109 -3.90 0.56 8.38
CA SER A 109 -4.51 1.30 9.49
C SER A 109 -5.19 2.61 9.10
N PHE A 110 -5.17 3.02 7.84
CA PHE A 110 -5.92 4.17 7.35
C PHE A 110 -7.41 3.88 7.08
N TYR A 111 -7.81 2.65 6.84
CA TYR A 111 -9.21 2.34 6.55
C TYR A 111 -10.18 2.82 7.64
N PRO A 112 -9.97 2.50 8.93
CA PRO A 112 -10.82 3.05 9.98
C PRO A 112 -10.71 4.58 10.10
N VAL A 113 -9.52 5.17 9.84
CA VAL A 113 -9.33 6.63 9.91
C VAL A 113 -10.20 7.33 8.87
N TRP A 114 -10.27 6.84 7.62
CA TRP A 114 -11.15 7.40 6.61
C TRP A 114 -12.62 7.15 6.93
N ALA A 115 -12.96 5.95 7.38
CA ALA A 115 -14.34 5.63 7.77
C ALA A 115 -14.85 6.59 8.87
N GLU A 116 -14.07 6.83 9.91
CA GLU A 116 -14.39 7.77 10.99
C GLU A 116 -14.43 9.22 10.48
N LEU A 117 -13.44 9.62 9.66
CA LEU A 117 -13.39 10.98 9.10
C LEU A 117 -14.62 11.32 8.27
N PHE A 118 -15.11 10.37 7.48
CA PHE A 118 -16.26 10.56 6.59
C PHE A 118 -17.60 10.15 7.22
N GLY A 119 -17.58 9.57 8.42
CA GLY A 119 -18.79 9.11 9.11
C GLY A 119 -19.39 7.84 8.48
N ILE A 120 -18.54 7.00 7.91
CA ILE A 120 -18.92 5.73 7.28
C ILE A 120 -18.98 4.65 8.35
N PRO A 121 -20.11 3.94 8.53
CA PRO A 121 -20.15 2.79 9.42
C PRO A 121 -19.26 1.66 8.90
N TYR A 122 -18.52 1.00 9.80
CA TYR A 122 -17.64 -0.09 9.42
C TYR A 122 -17.64 -1.23 10.44
N GLU A 123 -17.25 -2.42 9.96
CA GLU A 123 -17.01 -3.60 10.79
C GLU A 123 -15.69 -4.24 10.39
N LYS A 124 -14.87 -4.55 11.40
CA LYS A 124 -13.60 -5.25 11.20
C LYS A 124 -13.82 -6.76 11.20
N LYS A 125 -13.45 -7.44 10.13
CA LYS A 125 -13.50 -8.90 10.02
C LYS A 125 -12.19 -9.50 10.51
N ALA A 126 -12.27 -10.42 11.48
CA ALA A 126 -11.09 -11.01 12.08
C ALA A 126 -10.34 -11.89 11.06
N VAL A 127 -9.04 -11.64 10.88
CA VAL A 127 -8.18 -12.62 10.20
C VAL A 127 -7.92 -13.81 11.13
N ASN A 128 -7.63 -14.99 10.57
CA ASN A 128 -7.28 -16.17 11.34
C ASN A 128 -5.90 -16.05 12.03
N ASP A 129 -5.43 -17.08 12.72
CA ASP A 129 -4.15 -17.08 13.42
C ASP A 129 -2.94 -17.03 12.46
N ALA A 130 -3.12 -17.40 11.18
CA ALA A 130 -2.15 -17.26 10.13
C ALA A 130 -2.23 -15.88 9.42
N PHE A 131 -3.05 -14.95 9.93
CA PHE A 131 -3.34 -13.63 9.37
C PHE A 131 -4.02 -13.66 7.98
N GLU A 132 -4.71 -14.72 7.65
CA GLU A 132 -5.45 -14.86 6.39
C GLU A 132 -6.89 -14.39 6.55
N ILE A 133 -7.39 -13.71 5.52
CA ILE A 133 -8.80 -13.32 5.40
C ILE A 133 -9.65 -14.58 5.27
N GLN A 134 -10.72 -14.66 6.07
CA GLN A 134 -11.75 -15.68 5.95
C GLN A 134 -12.84 -15.15 5.02
N LYS A 135 -12.87 -15.62 3.79
CA LYS A 135 -13.73 -15.09 2.73
C LYS A 135 -15.22 -15.13 3.06
N GLU A 136 -15.64 -16.15 3.81
CA GLU A 136 -17.02 -16.37 4.23
C GLU A 136 -17.56 -15.22 5.11
N ASP A 137 -16.68 -14.53 5.86
CA ASP A 137 -17.04 -13.38 6.68
C ASP A 137 -17.49 -12.16 5.86
N TYR A 138 -17.20 -12.17 4.57
CA TYR A 138 -17.54 -11.11 3.61
C TYR A 138 -18.77 -11.42 2.77
N TYR A 139 -19.44 -12.57 2.96
CA TYR A 139 -20.62 -12.97 2.17
C TYR A 139 -21.93 -12.37 2.72
N VAL A 140 -21.91 -11.88 3.95
CA VAL A 140 -23.09 -11.27 4.56
C VAL A 140 -23.31 -9.85 4.03
N GLU A 141 -24.57 -9.40 4.06
CA GLU A 141 -24.98 -8.09 3.59
C GLU A 141 -24.16 -6.96 4.24
N ASN A 142 -23.60 -6.07 3.43
CA ASN A 142 -22.71 -4.99 3.87
C ASN A 142 -22.85 -3.74 3.00
N GLY A 143 -22.07 -2.68 3.31
CA GLY A 143 -22.05 -1.41 2.59
C GLY A 143 -20.89 -1.26 1.60
N GLY A 144 -20.03 -2.27 1.51
CA GLY A 144 -18.84 -2.30 0.67
C GLY A 144 -17.70 -3.10 1.31
N VAL A 145 -16.78 -3.56 0.52
CA VAL A 145 -15.64 -4.38 0.98
C VAL A 145 -14.33 -3.73 0.56
N VAL A 146 -13.36 -3.67 1.49
CA VAL A 146 -12.01 -3.17 1.20
C VAL A 146 -10.98 -4.10 1.83
N PHE A 147 -10.02 -4.58 1.06
CA PHE A 147 -8.90 -5.36 1.58
C PHE A 147 -7.63 -5.17 0.74
N PRO A 148 -6.44 -5.16 1.39
CA PRO A 148 -5.18 -5.16 0.65
C PRO A 148 -4.82 -6.57 0.18
N ASN A 149 -4.25 -6.66 -1.01
CA ASN A 149 -3.72 -7.91 -1.53
C ASN A 149 -2.42 -7.67 -2.31
N PRO A 150 -1.23 -7.97 -1.74
CA PRO A 150 -0.94 -8.53 -0.41
C PRO A 150 -1.33 -7.62 0.77
N ASN A 151 -1.75 -8.22 1.89
CA ASN A 151 -2.13 -7.48 3.09
C ASN A 151 -0.91 -6.84 3.80
N ALA A 152 -1.07 -5.63 4.29
CA ALA A 152 -0.12 -4.99 5.18
C ALA A 152 -0.74 -4.80 6.57
N PRO A 153 -0.07 -5.20 7.68
CA PRO A 153 1.37 -5.46 7.80
C PRO A 153 1.82 -6.91 7.59
N THR A 154 0.93 -7.86 7.33
CA THR A 154 1.20 -9.29 7.45
C THR A 154 1.92 -9.91 6.25
N GLY A 155 1.77 -9.35 5.06
CA GLY A 155 2.27 -9.90 3.80
C GLY A 155 1.42 -11.04 3.23
N ALA A 156 0.36 -11.45 3.93
CA ALA A 156 -0.56 -12.49 3.47
C ALA A 156 -1.18 -12.13 2.12
N PHE A 157 -1.32 -13.13 1.25
CA PHE A 157 -1.80 -12.97 -0.11
C PHE A 157 -2.97 -13.92 -0.39
N LEU A 158 -4.03 -13.38 -0.98
CA LEU A 158 -5.18 -14.13 -1.47
C LEU A 158 -4.99 -14.50 -2.94
N SER A 159 -5.30 -15.73 -3.31
CA SER A 159 -5.37 -16.12 -4.73
C SER A 159 -6.50 -15.35 -5.45
N LEU A 160 -6.37 -15.22 -6.77
CA LEU A 160 -7.42 -14.57 -7.57
C LEU A 160 -8.77 -15.26 -7.45
N GLU A 161 -8.79 -16.59 -7.25
CA GLU A 161 -10.01 -17.36 -7.03
C GLU A 161 -10.75 -16.92 -5.76
N VAL A 162 -10.01 -16.67 -4.67
CA VAL A 162 -10.57 -16.19 -3.40
C VAL A 162 -11.05 -14.75 -3.54
N VAL A 163 -10.26 -13.90 -4.22
CA VAL A 163 -10.64 -12.50 -4.50
C VAL A 163 -11.93 -12.47 -5.34
N GLU A 164 -12.00 -13.27 -6.39
CA GLU A 164 -13.17 -13.35 -7.26
C GLU A 164 -14.40 -13.88 -6.53
N ASP A 165 -14.24 -14.86 -5.65
CA ASP A 165 -15.32 -15.41 -4.84
C ASP A 165 -15.91 -14.36 -3.87
N ILE A 166 -15.07 -13.53 -3.23
CA ILE A 166 -15.55 -12.38 -2.44
C ILE A 166 -16.33 -11.41 -3.33
N ILE A 167 -15.84 -11.09 -4.52
CA ILE A 167 -16.51 -10.18 -5.46
C ILE A 167 -17.89 -10.73 -5.86
N GLN A 168 -17.98 -12.02 -6.17
CA GLN A 168 -19.23 -12.67 -6.58
C GLN A 168 -20.33 -12.60 -5.51
N HIS A 169 -19.96 -12.62 -4.24
CA HIS A 169 -20.90 -12.50 -3.12
C HIS A 169 -21.25 -11.05 -2.75
N ASN A 170 -20.66 -10.06 -3.43
CA ASN A 170 -20.81 -8.64 -3.11
C ASN A 170 -21.16 -7.76 -4.32
N GLN A 171 -21.93 -8.28 -5.29
CA GLN A 171 -22.20 -7.59 -6.56
C GLN A 171 -23.03 -6.31 -6.43
N ASP A 172 -23.74 -6.13 -5.33
CA ASP A 172 -24.57 -4.95 -5.06
C ASP A 172 -23.80 -3.78 -4.41
N VAL A 173 -22.51 -3.98 -4.10
CA VAL A 173 -21.64 -2.98 -3.44
C VAL A 173 -20.26 -2.94 -4.08
N VAL A 174 -19.53 -1.85 -3.87
CA VAL A 174 -18.16 -1.75 -4.40
C VAL A 174 -17.20 -2.58 -3.57
N VAL A 175 -16.36 -3.36 -4.27
CA VAL A 175 -15.23 -4.10 -3.71
C VAL A 175 -13.93 -3.43 -4.14
N ILE A 176 -13.16 -2.94 -3.16
CA ILE A 176 -11.85 -2.33 -3.39
C ILE A 176 -10.75 -3.32 -3.04
N VAL A 177 -9.92 -3.66 -4.03
CA VAL A 177 -8.71 -4.46 -3.85
C VAL A 177 -7.50 -3.50 -3.86
N ASP A 178 -6.89 -3.30 -2.68
CA ASP A 178 -5.70 -2.44 -2.54
C ASP A 178 -4.44 -3.25 -2.83
N GLU A 179 -3.89 -3.04 -4.00
CA GLU A 179 -2.73 -3.74 -4.55
C GLU A 179 -1.42 -2.96 -4.41
N ALA A 180 -1.22 -2.23 -3.33
CA ALA A 180 -0.01 -1.43 -3.14
C ALA A 180 1.30 -2.24 -3.24
N TYR A 181 1.27 -3.56 -3.08
CA TYR A 181 2.44 -4.45 -3.07
C TYR A 181 2.41 -5.55 -4.13
N ILE A 182 1.43 -5.54 -5.03
CA ILE A 182 1.16 -6.65 -5.97
C ILE A 182 2.35 -7.01 -6.86
N ASP A 183 3.17 -6.04 -7.24
CA ASP A 183 4.31 -6.22 -8.14
C ASP A 183 5.40 -7.15 -7.58
N PHE A 184 5.39 -7.43 -6.28
CA PHE A 184 6.42 -8.25 -5.64
C PHE A 184 6.13 -9.76 -5.62
N GLY A 185 5.23 -10.23 -6.47
CA GLY A 185 4.99 -11.66 -6.71
C GLY A 185 3.56 -12.15 -6.52
N GLY A 186 2.59 -11.23 -6.45
CA GLY A 186 1.17 -11.56 -6.49
C GLY A 186 0.58 -11.49 -7.90
N ASP A 187 -0.58 -12.11 -8.07
CA ASP A 187 -1.40 -12.01 -9.28
C ASP A 187 -2.43 -10.88 -9.08
N THR A 188 -2.42 -9.90 -10.01
CA THR A 188 -3.29 -8.73 -9.93
C THR A 188 -4.74 -9.04 -10.30
N ALA A 189 -5.68 -8.49 -9.54
CA ALA A 189 -7.12 -8.58 -9.78
C ALA A 189 -7.62 -7.62 -10.88
N LYS A 190 -6.76 -6.85 -11.54
CA LYS A 190 -7.17 -5.83 -12.53
C LYS A 190 -8.06 -6.39 -13.66
N GLU A 191 -7.82 -7.62 -14.12
CA GLU A 191 -8.66 -8.22 -15.17
C GLU A 191 -10.08 -8.55 -14.68
N LEU A 192 -10.30 -8.66 -13.37
CA LEU A 192 -11.63 -8.86 -12.79
C LEU A 192 -12.50 -7.59 -12.96
N THR A 193 -11.90 -6.40 -13.13
CA THR A 193 -12.64 -5.15 -13.41
C THR A 193 -13.35 -5.17 -14.77
N ARG A 194 -12.93 -6.03 -15.70
CA ARG A 194 -13.61 -6.24 -16.99
C ARG A 194 -14.80 -7.19 -16.87
N LYS A 195 -14.81 -8.02 -15.84
CA LYS A 195 -15.83 -9.04 -15.60
C LYS A 195 -16.91 -8.56 -14.62
N TYR A 196 -16.55 -7.68 -13.70
CA TYR A 196 -17.43 -7.19 -12.63
C TYR A 196 -17.40 -5.67 -12.57
N ASP A 197 -18.56 -5.04 -12.70
CA ASP A 197 -18.71 -3.59 -12.77
C ASP A 197 -18.45 -2.88 -11.43
N ASN A 198 -18.46 -3.62 -10.32
CA ASN A 198 -18.34 -3.12 -8.95
C ASN A 198 -16.93 -3.26 -8.36
N VAL A 199 -15.93 -3.62 -9.14
CA VAL A 199 -14.55 -3.82 -8.67
C VAL A 199 -13.68 -2.61 -8.96
N LEU A 200 -12.94 -2.18 -7.93
CA LEU A 200 -11.92 -1.14 -8.03
C LEU A 200 -10.57 -1.70 -7.55
N VAL A 201 -9.58 -1.73 -8.42
CA VAL A 201 -8.20 -2.14 -8.07
C VAL A 201 -7.36 -0.88 -7.90
N VAL A 202 -6.71 -0.72 -6.74
CA VAL A 202 -5.88 0.45 -6.41
C VAL A 202 -4.42 0.06 -6.35
N GLN A 203 -3.56 0.79 -7.06
CA GLN A 203 -2.11 0.57 -7.09
C GLN A 203 -1.33 1.87 -6.84
N THR A 204 -0.01 1.77 -6.64
CA THR A 204 0.84 2.91 -6.31
C THR A 204 2.23 2.81 -6.93
N TYR A 205 2.83 3.97 -7.23
CA TYR A 205 4.24 4.05 -7.63
C TYR A 205 5.20 4.15 -6.44
N SER A 206 4.66 4.21 -5.22
CA SER A 206 5.46 4.44 -4.00
C SER A 206 6.36 3.26 -3.63
N LYS A 207 6.07 2.05 -4.12
CA LYS A 207 6.74 0.81 -3.71
C LYS A 207 7.65 0.28 -4.81
N SER A 208 7.10 -0.41 -5.78
CA SER A 208 7.87 -1.09 -6.82
C SER A 208 8.56 -0.12 -7.79
N ARG A 209 8.00 1.07 -8.04
CA ARG A 209 8.53 2.04 -8.99
C ARG A 209 9.43 3.13 -8.39
N SER A 210 9.82 2.99 -7.12
CA SER A 210 10.79 3.90 -6.45
C SER A 210 10.38 5.38 -6.40
N LEU A 211 9.09 5.69 -6.49
CA LEU A 211 8.59 7.08 -6.59
C LEU A 211 7.71 7.50 -5.39
N ALA A 212 7.98 6.97 -4.19
CA ALA A 212 7.23 7.35 -2.98
C ALA A 212 7.18 8.87 -2.76
N GLY A 213 8.25 9.59 -3.06
CA GLY A 213 8.34 11.05 -2.92
C GLY A 213 7.50 11.84 -3.92
N LEU A 214 7.11 11.25 -5.05
CA LEU A 214 6.27 11.91 -6.07
C LEU A 214 4.77 11.78 -5.79
N ARG A 215 4.38 10.90 -4.85
CA ARG A 215 2.98 10.71 -4.49
C ARG A 215 2.10 10.42 -5.70
N ILE A 216 2.26 9.26 -6.33
CA ILE A 216 1.43 8.81 -7.46
C ILE A 216 0.73 7.51 -7.06
N GLY A 217 -0.59 7.51 -7.11
CA GLY A 217 -1.45 6.36 -7.01
C GLY A 217 -2.49 6.37 -8.11
N TYR A 218 -3.05 5.22 -8.41
CA TYR A 218 -4.09 5.10 -9.41
C TYR A 218 -5.06 3.98 -9.08
N ALA A 219 -6.25 4.04 -9.67
CA ALA A 219 -7.21 2.97 -9.66
C ALA A 219 -7.58 2.54 -11.07
N ILE A 220 -7.89 1.25 -11.22
CA ILE A 220 -8.48 0.66 -12.43
C ILE A 220 -9.85 0.12 -12.06
N GLY A 221 -10.87 0.43 -12.86
CA GLY A 221 -12.25 -0.01 -12.62
C GLY A 221 -13.15 0.29 -13.80
N ASN A 222 -14.42 -0.09 -13.68
CA ASN A 222 -15.43 0.23 -14.67
C ASN A 222 -15.53 1.76 -14.91
N LYS A 223 -15.84 2.19 -16.13
CA LYS A 223 -15.94 3.61 -16.54
C LYS A 223 -16.90 4.42 -15.67
N GLU A 224 -17.98 3.82 -15.19
CA GLU A 224 -18.94 4.49 -14.30
C GLU A 224 -18.35 4.75 -12.91
N LEU A 225 -17.59 3.78 -12.34
CA LEU A 225 -16.88 3.96 -11.08
C LEU A 225 -15.84 5.07 -11.21
N ILE A 226 -15.04 5.02 -12.27
CA ILE A 226 -13.98 6.02 -12.51
C ILE A 226 -14.57 7.42 -12.75
N LYS A 227 -15.68 7.50 -13.48
CA LYS A 227 -16.39 8.77 -13.65
C LYS A 227 -16.88 9.33 -12.32
N ALA A 228 -17.51 8.51 -11.48
CA ALA A 228 -17.99 8.92 -10.17
C ALA A 228 -16.85 9.43 -9.26
N MET A 229 -15.71 8.74 -9.26
CA MET A 229 -14.52 9.21 -8.54
C MET A 229 -14.00 10.54 -9.06
N ASN A 230 -13.99 10.76 -10.38
CA ASN A 230 -13.61 12.04 -10.98
C ASN A 230 -14.58 13.15 -10.60
N ASP A 231 -15.90 12.90 -10.59
CA ASP A 231 -16.90 13.89 -10.19
C ASP A 231 -16.65 14.34 -8.72
N VAL A 232 -16.35 13.43 -7.80
CA VAL A 232 -15.99 13.74 -6.41
C VAL A 232 -14.65 14.48 -6.33
N LYS A 233 -13.61 14.00 -7.03
CA LYS A 233 -12.30 14.66 -7.09
C LYS A 233 -12.43 16.11 -7.54
N TYR A 234 -13.15 16.38 -8.63
CA TYR A 234 -13.32 17.75 -9.14
C TYR A 234 -14.15 18.64 -8.22
N SER A 235 -14.99 18.05 -7.38
CA SER A 235 -15.76 18.76 -6.37
C SER A 235 -14.97 19.04 -5.09
N TYR A 236 -13.93 18.23 -4.81
CA TYR A 236 -13.08 18.34 -3.62
C TYR A 236 -11.76 19.10 -3.89
N ASN A 237 -10.99 18.66 -4.89
CA ASN A 237 -9.72 19.28 -5.30
C ASN A 237 -9.43 18.98 -6.76
N SER A 238 -9.69 19.94 -7.66
CA SER A 238 -9.59 19.74 -9.11
C SER A 238 -8.17 19.62 -9.64
N TYR A 239 -7.16 20.18 -8.94
CA TYR A 239 -5.75 20.20 -9.38
C TYR A 239 -4.87 19.39 -8.42
N THR A 240 -5.23 18.14 -8.14
CA THR A 240 -4.51 17.31 -7.17
C THR A 240 -3.10 16.93 -7.64
N MET A 241 -2.95 16.55 -8.91
CA MET A 241 -1.66 16.11 -9.45
C MET A 241 -0.77 17.31 -9.82
N ASN A 242 0.48 17.30 -9.38
CA ASN A 242 1.46 18.31 -9.77
C ASN A 242 2.17 17.92 -11.08
N GLU A 243 2.72 18.91 -11.79
CA GLU A 243 3.41 18.71 -13.07
C GLU A 243 4.60 17.72 -12.99
N PRO A 244 5.49 17.77 -11.97
CA PRO A 244 6.53 16.77 -11.80
C PRO A 244 5.98 15.35 -11.73
N SER A 245 4.91 15.10 -10.97
CA SER A 245 4.31 13.77 -10.84
C SER A 245 3.72 13.29 -12.17
N ILE A 246 3.08 14.14 -12.96
CA ILE A 246 2.56 13.79 -14.28
C ILE A 246 3.71 13.40 -15.22
N VAL A 247 4.74 14.25 -15.32
CA VAL A 247 5.86 14.02 -16.25
C VAL A 247 6.68 12.79 -15.87
N LEU A 248 7.08 12.69 -14.60
CA LEU A 248 7.95 11.61 -14.14
C LEU A 248 7.20 10.28 -13.99
N GLY A 249 5.92 10.33 -13.60
CA GLY A 249 5.06 9.15 -13.57
C GLY A 249 4.79 8.57 -14.95
N THR A 250 4.73 9.40 -15.98
CA THR A 250 4.67 8.93 -17.38
C THR A 250 6.00 8.29 -17.78
N ALA A 251 7.12 8.96 -17.52
CA ALA A 251 8.45 8.49 -17.94
C ALA A 251 8.86 7.15 -17.29
N VAL A 252 8.44 6.88 -16.03
CA VAL A 252 8.82 5.64 -15.33
C VAL A 252 8.19 4.39 -15.97
N LEU A 253 7.06 4.52 -16.65
CA LEU A 253 6.41 3.39 -17.35
C LEU A 253 7.17 2.99 -18.63
N GLU A 254 7.99 3.88 -19.17
CA GLU A 254 8.82 3.60 -20.34
C GLU A 254 10.11 2.84 -20.00
N ASP A 255 10.42 2.66 -18.72
CA ASP A 255 11.64 2.02 -18.25
C ASP A 255 11.36 0.64 -17.61
N GLU A 256 10.72 -0.21 -18.38
CA GLU A 256 10.29 -1.54 -17.93
C GLU A 256 11.48 -2.44 -17.54
N GLU A 257 12.60 -2.36 -18.25
CA GLU A 257 13.79 -3.17 -17.96
C GLU A 257 14.35 -2.88 -16.56
N TYR A 258 14.52 -1.61 -16.22
CA TYR A 258 14.98 -1.19 -14.90
C TYR A 258 13.97 -1.54 -13.79
N PHE A 259 12.70 -1.38 -14.07
CA PHE A 259 11.63 -1.79 -13.14
C PHE A 259 11.70 -3.29 -12.84
N GLN A 260 11.81 -4.13 -13.87
CA GLN A 260 11.90 -5.57 -13.70
C GLN A 260 13.18 -5.96 -12.94
N GLU A 261 14.33 -5.35 -13.27
CA GLU A 261 15.59 -5.59 -12.59
C GLU A 261 15.49 -5.31 -11.10
N THR A 262 15.06 -4.10 -10.72
CA THR A 262 15.02 -3.69 -9.31
C THR A 262 13.97 -4.46 -8.51
N ARG A 263 12.80 -4.72 -9.12
CA ARG A 263 11.76 -5.57 -8.52
C ARG A 263 12.28 -6.98 -8.24
N ASN A 264 12.95 -7.61 -9.20
CA ASN A 264 13.48 -8.95 -9.04
C ASN A 264 14.59 -9.00 -7.98
N LYS A 265 15.48 -8.01 -7.90
CA LYS A 265 16.47 -7.90 -6.82
C LYS A 265 15.81 -7.88 -5.43
N ILE A 266 14.68 -7.19 -5.27
CA ILE A 266 13.93 -7.17 -4.01
C ILE A 266 13.34 -8.55 -3.71
N ILE A 267 12.75 -9.21 -4.69
CA ILE A 267 12.17 -10.56 -4.55
C ILE A 267 13.27 -11.55 -4.15
N ASP A 268 14.38 -11.60 -4.88
CA ASP A 268 15.52 -12.50 -4.62
C ASP A 268 16.12 -12.27 -3.23
N THR A 269 16.25 -10.99 -2.83
CA THR A 269 16.75 -10.61 -1.51
C THR A 269 15.78 -11.04 -0.41
N ARG A 270 14.46 -10.88 -0.61
CA ARG A 270 13.43 -11.35 0.32
C ARG A 270 13.50 -12.86 0.51
N GLU A 271 13.54 -13.62 -0.57
CA GLU A 271 13.56 -15.09 -0.53
C GLU A 271 14.81 -15.60 0.18
N TRP A 272 15.96 -15.04 -0.15
CA TRP A 272 17.18 -15.36 0.57
C TRP A 272 17.09 -15.01 2.06
N PHE A 273 16.64 -13.81 2.39
CA PHE A 273 16.56 -13.35 3.77
C PHE A 273 15.58 -14.21 4.59
N GLN A 274 14.48 -14.64 4.02
CA GLN A 274 13.55 -15.59 4.65
C GLN A 274 14.22 -16.92 4.99
N ILE A 275 15.05 -17.46 4.08
CA ILE A 275 15.80 -18.71 4.34
C ILE A 275 16.76 -18.54 5.51
N GLU A 276 17.50 -17.44 5.54
CA GLU A 276 18.47 -17.19 6.61
C GLU A 276 17.81 -16.92 7.96
N MET A 277 16.71 -16.18 7.98
CA MET A 277 15.94 -15.87 9.19
C MET A 277 15.36 -17.13 9.87
N ARG A 278 14.88 -18.11 9.08
CA ARG A 278 14.42 -19.40 9.65
C ARG A 278 15.52 -20.17 10.38
N LYS A 279 16.77 -20.07 9.93
CA LYS A 279 17.92 -20.74 10.56
C LYS A 279 18.26 -20.19 11.95
N ILE A 280 17.81 -18.97 12.25
CA ILE A 280 18.06 -18.29 13.52
C ILE A 280 16.79 -18.10 14.35
N GLY A 281 15.80 -18.99 14.19
CA GLY A 281 14.62 -19.08 15.06
C GLY A 281 13.46 -18.13 14.72
N PHE A 282 13.50 -17.42 13.58
CA PHE A 282 12.35 -16.61 13.16
C PHE A 282 11.33 -17.42 12.36
N SER A 283 10.06 -17.09 12.58
CA SER A 283 8.94 -17.61 11.83
C SER A 283 8.10 -16.46 11.23
N PHE A 284 7.50 -16.70 10.09
CA PHE A 284 6.67 -15.76 9.33
C PHE A 284 5.90 -16.51 8.24
N ALA A 285 4.75 -15.97 7.82
CA ALA A 285 4.05 -16.43 6.62
C ALA A 285 4.81 -16.02 5.36
N ASP A 286 4.62 -16.75 4.27
CA ASP A 286 5.18 -16.36 2.97
C ASP A 286 4.62 -15.01 2.54
N SER A 287 5.51 -14.06 2.27
CA SER A 287 5.14 -12.71 1.85
C SER A 287 5.22 -12.56 0.34
N LYS A 288 4.23 -11.91 -0.25
CA LYS A 288 4.24 -11.43 -1.64
C LYS A 288 4.40 -9.90 -1.73
N ALA A 289 4.92 -9.29 -0.65
CA ALA A 289 5.22 -7.85 -0.57
C ALA A 289 6.73 -7.58 -0.52
N ASN A 290 7.14 -6.31 -0.49
CA ASN A 290 8.54 -5.90 -0.26
C ASN A 290 8.90 -5.84 1.23
N PHE A 291 8.28 -6.65 2.05
CA PHE A 291 8.56 -6.79 3.49
C PHE A 291 8.22 -8.20 3.97
N ILE A 292 8.72 -8.56 5.14
CA ILE A 292 8.28 -9.75 5.89
C ILE A 292 7.66 -9.31 7.22
N PHE A 293 6.80 -10.16 7.78
CA PHE A 293 6.17 -9.97 9.10
C PHE A 293 6.58 -11.13 10.00
N ALA A 294 7.62 -10.93 10.80
CA ALA A 294 8.36 -11.97 11.47
C ALA A 294 8.25 -11.91 13.00
N THR A 295 8.18 -13.06 13.62
CA THR A 295 8.32 -13.26 15.08
C THR A 295 9.46 -14.22 15.38
N HIS A 296 10.06 -14.12 16.58
CA HIS A 296 11.12 -15.03 17.02
C HIS A 296 10.59 -15.94 18.14
N GLU A 297 11.06 -17.18 18.20
CA GLU A 297 10.56 -18.21 19.12
C GLU A 297 10.80 -17.92 20.59
N SER A 298 11.91 -17.23 20.94
CA SER A 298 12.34 -16.99 22.32
C SER A 298 12.56 -15.52 22.68
N VAL A 299 12.75 -14.62 21.71
CA VAL A 299 13.04 -13.20 21.95
C VAL A 299 11.85 -12.35 21.50
N SER A 300 11.37 -11.46 22.38
CA SER A 300 10.22 -10.61 22.05
C SER A 300 10.54 -9.61 20.93
N ALA A 301 9.54 -9.37 20.08
CA ALA A 301 9.68 -8.39 18.98
C ALA A 301 10.03 -6.97 19.50
N LYS A 302 9.53 -6.61 20.68
CA LYS A 302 9.84 -5.32 21.32
C LYS A 302 11.32 -5.20 21.68
N GLU A 303 11.92 -6.24 22.27
CA GLU A 303 13.35 -6.24 22.62
C GLU A 303 14.22 -6.13 21.37
N ILE A 304 13.89 -6.90 20.31
CA ILE A 304 14.59 -6.83 19.03
C ILE A 304 14.47 -5.43 18.43
N PHE A 305 13.26 -4.86 18.41
CA PHE A 305 13.00 -3.51 17.89
C PHE A 305 13.84 -2.44 18.60
N GLU A 306 13.85 -2.47 19.95
CA GLU A 306 14.60 -1.49 20.74
C GLU A 306 16.12 -1.63 20.56
N ALA A 307 16.62 -2.86 20.44
CA ALA A 307 18.03 -3.13 20.21
C ALA A 307 18.47 -2.75 18.79
N ALA A 308 17.67 -3.10 17.77
CA ALA A 308 17.92 -2.72 16.39
C ALA A 308 17.98 -1.20 16.22
N LYS A 309 17.05 -0.47 16.84
CA LYS A 309 17.03 0.99 16.83
C LYS A 309 18.30 1.60 17.44
N LYS A 310 18.85 1.03 18.54
CA LYS A 310 20.13 1.45 19.12
C LYS A 310 21.31 1.18 18.17
N ALA A 311 21.21 0.13 17.36
CA ALA A 311 22.18 -0.18 16.31
C ALA A 311 21.95 0.62 15.00
N LYS A 312 21.05 1.63 15.02
CA LYS A 312 20.65 2.45 13.86
C LYS A 312 19.98 1.66 12.74
N ILE A 313 19.33 0.54 13.06
CA ILE A 313 18.53 -0.27 12.13
C ILE A 313 17.07 -0.08 12.49
N TYR A 314 16.30 0.52 11.60
CA TYR A 314 14.91 0.89 11.82
C TYR A 314 13.97 -0.10 11.15
N VAL A 315 13.29 -0.94 11.94
CA VAL A 315 12.20 -1.81 11.53
C VAL A 315 10.87 -1.30 12.07
N ARG A 316 9.74 -1.89 11.72
CA ARG A 316 8.42 -1.46 12.24
C ARG A 316 7.92 -2.43 13.29
N TYR A 317 7.61 -1.91 14.48
CA TYR A 317 6.92 -2.59 15.56
C TYR A 317 5.49 -2.06 15.71
N PHE A 318 4.56 -2.90 16.15
CA PHE A 318 3.15 -2.56 16.37
C PHE A 318 2.78 -2.97 17.79
N ASP A 319 2.51 -1.99 18.66
CA ASP A 319 2.05 -2.24 20.05
C ASP A 319 0.53 -2.45 20.07
N GLN A 320 0.07 -3.52 19.43
CA GLN A 320 -1.34 -3.88 19.30
C GLN A 320 -1.55 -5.37 19.58
N PRO A 321 -2.68 -5.77 20.17
CA PRO A 321 -2.99 -7.18 20.41
C PRO A 321 -2.85 -8.02 19.14
N ARG A 322 -2.42 -9.27 19.31
CA ARG A 322 -2.16 -10.28 18.28
C ARG A 322 -0.93 -10.02 17.39
N ILE A 323 -0.45 -8.77 17.26
CA ILE A 323 0.71 -8.41 16.43
C ILE A 323 1.87 -7.79 17.21
N ASN A 324 1.75 -7.64 18.53
CA ASN A 324 2.80 -7.06 19.38
C ASN A 324 4.02 -7.96 19.60
N ASN A 325 4.01 -9.19 19.08
CA ASN A 325 5.22 -10.03 19.04
C ASN A 325 5.73 -10.24 17.60
N TYR A 326 5.41 -9.32 16.69
CA TYR A 326 5.87 -9.33 15.30
C TYR A 326 6.59 -8.04 14.94
N LEU A 327 7.54 -8.16 14.02
CA LEU A 327 8.22 -7.05 13.35
C LEU A 327 7.90 -7.07 11.87
N ARG A 328 7.49 -5.93 11.31
CA ARG A 328 7.48 -5.78 9.85
C ARG A 328 8.83 -5.23 9.41
N ILE A 329 9.53 -5.99 8.60
CA ILE A 329 10.89 -5.70 8.13
C ILE A 329 10.81 -5.46 6.62
N THR A 330 11.03 -4.22 6.19
CA THR A 330 11.14 -3.88 4.76
C THR A 330 12.37 -4.56 4.16
N ILE A 331 12.29 -5.03 2.93
CA ILE A 331 13.43 -5.58 2.21
C ILE A 331 14.26 -4.42 1.64
N GLY A 332 15.45 -4.26 2.16
CA GLY A 332 16.47 -3.32 1.70
C GLY A 332 17.34 -3.89 0.58
N THR A 333 18.48 -3.24 0.33
CA THR A 333 19.53 -3.83 -0.51
C THR A 333 20.09 -5.09 0.11
N ARG A 334 20.80 -5.91 -0.66
CA ARG A 334 21.42 -7.13 -0.14
C ARG A 334 22.34 -6.83 1.05
N ASP A 335 23.17 -5.82 0.96
CA ASP A 335 24.13 -5.43 2.00
C ASP A 335 23.42 -4.95 3.29
N GLU A 336 22.32 -4.18 3.15
CA GLU A 336 21.51 -3.77 4.30
C GLU A 336 20.87 -4.97 5.01
N MET A 337 20.39 -5.95 4.23
CA MET A 337 19.76 -7.15 4.79
C MET A 337 20.80 -8.10 5.39
N GLU A 338 22.00 -8.18 4.87
CA GLU A 338 23.14 -8.91 5.49
C GLU A 338 23.52 -8.27 6.84
N THR A 339 23.62 -6.94 6.89
CA THR A 339 23.91 -6.21 8.13
C THR A 339 22.84 -6.45 9.20
N LEU A 340 21.55 -6.41 8.81
CA LEU A 340 20.45 -6.73 9.72
C LEU A 340 20.54 -8.19 10.19
N LEU A 341 20.80 -9.14 9.28
CA LEU A 341 20.90 -10.56 9.61
C LEU A 341 22.02 -10.84 10.63
N ASP A 342 23.19 -10.23 10.45
CA ASP A 342 24.31 -10.40 11.38
C ASP A 342 23.99 -9.80 12.76
N PHE A 343 23.39 -8.62 12.80
CA PHE A 343 22.87 -8.05 14.03
C PHE A 343 21.89 -9.02 14.74
N LEU A 344 20.93 -9.59 14.00
CA LEU A 344 19.93 -10.51 14.56
C LEU A 344 20.56 -11.79 15.10
N LYS A 345 21.53 -12.37 14.38
CA LYS A 345 22.31 -13.56 14.83
C LYS A 345 23.00 -13.30 16.16
N GLU A 346 23.74 -12.20 16.25
CA GLU A 346 24.46 -11.84 17.47
C GLU A 346 23.50 -11.59 18.63
N PHE A 347 22.43 -10.84 18.40
CA PHE A 347 21.48 -10.46 19.44
C PHE A 347 20.68 -11.66 19.96
N THR A 348 20.18 -12.53 19.07
CA THR A 348 19.39 -13.69 19.51
C THR A 348 20.24 -14.80 20.15
N ALA A 349 21.51 -14.95 19.77
CA ALA A 349 22.43 -15.89 20.39
C ALA A 349 22.80 -15.54 21.85
N THR A 350 22.56 -14.29 22.27
CA THR A 350 22.84 -13.83 23.64
C THR A 350 21.63 -13.93 24.56
N LYS A 351 20.50 -14.39 24.09
CA LYS A 351 19.21 -14.51 24.80
C LYS A 351 18.79 -15.94 25.03
#